data_de35501591efac2dce4c51327ac20e4a
#
_entry.id   de35501591efac2dce4c51327ac20e4a
#
_cell.length_a   1.000
_cell.length_b   1.000
_cell.length_c   1.000
_cell.angle_alpha   90.00
_cell.angle_beta   90.00
_cell.angle_gamma   90.00
#
_symmetry.space_group_name_H-M   'P 1'
#
loop_
_entity.id
_entity.type
_entity.pdbx_description
1 polymer ?
#
loop_
_entity_poly.entity_id
_entity_poly.type
_entity_poly.pdbx_seq_one_letter_code
_entity_poly.pdbx_strand_id
1 'polypeptide(L)'
;EGCWYLDYYGVFSFAVNKTVVKNAPADWADLLKPEYRNSIAIAGDPLSSNQAQQSVYAAALASGGSLTDVAPGLDFFAKLAKAGNLVPVIGDQSKLAKGETPILITWDYLALGYKDILKGNPEIEVVIPKSFVFGGVYIQAINKFSPRPNAAKLWMEFLYSDEGQLLWLKGYGHPIRYDDLVKRNVIPADLAKK
;
A
#
# COMPACT_ATOMS: atom_id res chain seq x y z
N GLU A 1 24.83 -1.56 -13.70
CA GLU A 1 23.67 -1.98 -14.50
C GLU A 1 23.49 -3.49 -14.39
N GLY A 2 22.23 -3.97 -14.38
CA GLY A 2 21.91 -5.40 -14.33
C GLY A 2 21.98 -6.04 -12.94
N CYS A 3 22.10 -5.25 -11.86
CA CYS A 3 22.13 -5.79 -10.50
C CYS A 3 20.75 -5.89 -9.85
N TRP A 4 19.80 -5.06 -10.25
CA TRP A 4 18.43 -5.05 -9.77
C TRP A 4 17.46 -4.48 -10.82
N TYR A 5 16.21 -4.86 -10.75
CA TYR A 5 15.17 -4.46 -11.68
C TYR A 5 13.89 -4.13 -10.92
N LEU A 6 13.13 -3.14 -11.39
CA LEU A 6 11.80 -2.82 -10.88
C LEU A 6 10.83 -3.94 -11.24
N ASP A 7 9.91 -4.30 -10.36
CA ASP A 7 8.98 -5.41 -10.56
C ASP A 7 7.53 -4.92 -10.64
N TYR A 8 7.01 -4.38 -9.55
CA TYR A 8 5.70 -3.76 -9.46
C TYR A 8 5.73 -2.65 -8.41
N TYR A 9 4.67 -1.87 -8.33
CA TYR A 9 4.51 -0.86 -7.29
C TYR A 9 3.08 -0.84 -6.74
N GLY A 10 2.91 -0.18 -5.63
CA GLY A 10 1.64 0.19 -5.04
C GLY A 10 1.67 1.64 -4.60
N VAL A 11 0.50 2.21 -4.31
CA VAL A 11 0.38 3.54 -3.70
C VAL A 11 -0.24 3.44 -2.32
N PHE A 12 0.09 4.37 -1.41
CA PHE A 12 -0.55 4.39 -0.11
C PHE A 12 -2.01 4.81 -0.21
N SER A 13 -2.82 4.11 0.56
CA SER A 13 -4.26 4.31 0.65
C SER A 13 -4.73 4.21 2.11
N PHE A 14 -5.97 4.64 2.33
CA PHE A 14 -6.73 4.37 3.53
C PHE A 14 -7.79 3.32 3.20
N ALA A 15 -7.67 2.13 3.80
CA ALA A 15 -8.75 1.14 3.77
C ALA A 15 -9.71 1.45 4.92
N VAL A 16 -10.97 1.77 4.60
CA VAL A 16 -11.95 2.27 5.55
C VAL A 16 -13.13 1.32 5.66
N ASN A 17 -13.39 0.80 6.86
CA ASN A 17 -14.59 0.03 7.16
C ASN A 17 -15.81 0.96 7.28
N LYS A 18 -16.69 0.95 6.27
CA LYS A 18 -17.87 1.84 6.18
C LYS A 18 -18.97 1.51 7.17
N THR A 19 -18.96 0.35 7.79
CA THR A 19 -19.91 0.03 8.85
C THR A 19 -19.63 0.82 10.13
N VAL A 20 -18.36 1.13 10.38
CA VAL A 20 -17.92 1.90 11.56
C VAL A 20 -17.70 3.38 11.21
N VAL A 21 -16.94 3.66 10.16
CA VAL A 21 -16.59 5.03 9.74
C VAL A 21 -17.45 5.44 8.56
N LYS A 22 -18.47 6.26 8.81
CA LYS A 22 -19.42 6.70 7.76
C LYS A 22 -18.78 7.68 6.78
N ASN A 23 -18.02 8.65 7.28
CA ASN A 23 -17.29 9.62 6.48
C ASN A 23 -15.84 9.19 6.37
N ALA A 24 -15.43 8.72 5.20
CA ALA A 24 -14.04 8.34 4.98
C ALA A 24 -13.13 9.60 4.93
N PRO A 25 -11.92 9.55 5.52
CA PRO A 25 -10.95 10.63 5.38
C PRO A 25 -10.52 10.73 3.91
N ALA A 26 -10.55 11.93 3.34
CA ALA A 26 -10.16 12.14 1.95
C ALA A 26 -8.65 12.42 1.79
N ASP A 27 -7.97 12.76 2.89
CA ASP A 27 -6.57 13.16 2.87
C ASP A 27 -5.87 12.91 4.20
N TRP A 28 -4.52 13.00 4.20
CA TRP A 28 -3.69 12.84 5.40
C TRP A 28 -4.12 13.78 6.54
N ALA A 29 -4.36 15.05 6.23
CA ALA A 29 -4.78 16.03 7.24
C ALA A 29 -6.13 15.68 7.92
N ASP A 30 -7.03 15.01 7.20
CA ASP A 30 -8.31 14.58 7.73
C ASP A 30 -8.16 13.57 8.87
N LEU A 31 -7.12 12.74 8.83
CA LEU A 31 -6.85 11.74 9.86
C LEU A 31 -6.69 12.35 11.27
N LEU A 32 -6.37 13.64 11.36
CA LEU A 32 -6.25 14.37 12.63
C LEU A 32 -7.61 14.83 13.22
N LYS A 33 -8.71 14.70 12.46
CA LYS A 33 -10.03 15.10 12.93
C LYS A 33 -10.50 14.26 14.12
N PRO A 34 -11.20 14.85 15.09
CA PRO A 34 -11.63 14.17 16.32
C PRO A 34 -12.63 13.02 16.07
N GLU A 35 -13.31 13.02 14.91
CA GLU A 35 -14.24 11.95 14.51
C GLU A 35 -13.54 10.61 14.28
N TYR A 36 -12.23 10.60 14.06
CA TYR A 36 -11.42 9.38 13.87
C TYR A 36 -10.70 8.92 15.14
N ARG A 37 -11.18 9.37 16.32
CA ARG A 37 -10.60 8.93 17.58
C ARG A 37 -10.64 7.41 17.71
N ASN A 38 -9.50 6.81 18.13
CA ASN A 38 -9.32 5.37 18.29
C ASN A 38 -9.69 4.54 17.06
N SER A 39 -9.36 5.06 15.85
CA SER A 39 -9.81 4.44 14.58
C SER A 39 -8.70 4.10 13.62
N ILE A 40 -7.50 4.68 13.76
CA ILE A 40 -6.45 4.62 12.76
C ILE A 40 -5.35 3.66 13.20
N ALA A 41 -4.95 2.75 12.30
CA ALA A 41 -3.78 1.90 12.50
C ALA A 41 -2.87 1.90 11.26
N ILE A 42 -1.61 1.53 11.48
CA ILE A 42 -0.62 1.29 10.42
C ILE A 42 -0.52 -0.22 10.20
N ALA A 43 -0.39 -0.64 8.95
CA ALA A 43 -0.11 -2.03 8.61
C ALA A 43 1.38 -2.32 8.79
N GLY A 44 1.72 -3.01 9.88
CA GLY A 44 3.10 -3.40 10.22
C GLY A 44 3.74 -2.53 11.31
N ASP A 45 4.81 -3.05 11.87
CA ASP A 45 5.64 -2.38 12.87
C ASP A 45 6.70 -1.51 12.17
N PRO A 46 6.77 -0.18 12.43
CA PRO A 46 7.78 0.71 11.83
C PRO A 46 9.24 0.30 12.11
N LEU A 47 9.50 -0.48 13.16
CA LEU A 47 10.84 -0.97 13.47
C LEU A 47 11.29 -2.11 12.56
N SER A 48 10.38 -2.83 11.93
CA SER A 48 10.68 -4.04 11.15
C SER A 48 9.98 -4.12 9.79
N SER A 49 8.90 -3.38 9.58
CA SER A 49 8.11 -3.40 8.36
C SER A 49 8.45 -2.25 7.42
N ASN A 50 8.91 -2.57 6.22
CA ASN A 50 9.15 -1.58 5.17
C ASN A 50 7.88 -0.77 4.84
N GLN A 51 6.71 -1.42 4.78
CA GLN A 51 5.43 -0.75 4.55
C GLN A 51 5.14 0.31 5.62
N ALA A 52 5.33 -0.04 6.90
CA ALA A 52 5.11 0.90 8.00
C ALA A 52 6.11 2.07 7.97
N GLN A 53 7.38 1.82 7.63
CA GLN A 53 8.37 2.88 7.44
C GLN A 53 7.98 3.81 6.29
N GLN A 54 7.58 3.25 5.16
CA GLN A 54 7.15 4.03 4.00
C GLN A 54 5.87 4.84 4.26
N SER A 55 4.98 4.41 5.17
CA SER A 55 3.84 5.22 5.60
C SER A 55 4.26 6.52 6.31
N VAL A 56 5.37 6.47 7.04
CA VAL A 56 5.95 7.66 7.68
C VAL A 56 6.52 8.62 6.62
N TYR A 57 7.20 8.10 5.59
CA TYR A 57 7.65 8.91 4.46
C TYR A 57 6.48 9.52 3.67
N ALA A 58 5.41 8.76 3.45
CA ALA A 58 4.21 9.27 2.79
C ALA A 58 3.59 10.43 3.58
N ALA A 59 3.46 10.28 4.91
CA ALA A 59 3.00 11.35 5.80
C ALA A 59 3.96 12.55 5.82
N ALA A 60 5.30 12.30 5.78
CA ALA A 60 6.29 13.38 5.73
C ALA A 60 6.12 14.23 4.48
N LEU A 61 6.03 13.60 3.31
CA LEU A 61 5.86 14.29 2.03
C LEU A 61 4.52 15.05 1.98
N ALA A 62 3.44 14.47 2.51
CA ALA A 62 2.14 15.14 2.63
C ALA A 62 2.16 16.33 3.62
N SER A 63 3.14 16.36 4.52
CA SER A 63 3.31 17.39 5.55
C SER A 63 4.44 18.39 5.25
N GLY A 64 4.93 18.41 4.01
CA GLY A 64 5.99 19.35 3.56
C GLY A 64 7.43 18.89 3.82
N GLY A 65 7.63 17.62 4.19
CA GLY A 65 8.94 16.98 4.30
C GLY A 65 9.50 16.53 2.94
N SER A 66 10.53 15.68 2.98
CA SER A 66 11.17 15.14 1.79
C SER A 66 11.65 13.70 2.02
N LEU A 67 12.22 13.06 0.99
CA LEU A 67 12.86 11.74 1.14
C LEU A 67 14.10 11.76 2.04
N THR A 68 14.67 12.93 2.30
CA THR A 68 15.81 13.14 3.21
C THR A 68 15.43 13.83 4.52
N ASP A 69 14.17 14.29 4.64
CA ASP A 69 13.62 14.88 5.86
C ASP A 69 12.29 14.20 6.20
N VAL A 70 12.36 13.21 7.07
CA VAL A 70 11.21 12.43 7.55
C VAL A 70 10.58 13.02 8.81
N ALA A 71 11.19 14.05 9.43
CA ALA A 71 10.71 14.62 10.68
C ALA A 71 9.23 15.07 10.64
N PRO A 72 8.72 15.75 9.58
CA PRO A 72 7.29 16.09 9.50
C PRO A 72 6.36 14.89 9.54
N GLY A 73 6.78 13.71 9.04
CA GLY A 73 6.01 12.47 9.13
C GLY A 73 5.96 11.89 10.53
N LEU A 74 7.08 11.92 11.25
CA LEU A 74 7.13 11.52 12.66
C LEU A 74 6.26 12.44 13.51
N ASP A 75 6.32 13.75 13.28
CA ASP A 75 5.46 14.74 13.95
C ASP A 75 3.99 14.51 13.64
N PHE A 76 3.64 14.13 12.41
CA PHE A 76 2.28 13.80 12.04
C PHE A 76 1.75 12.61 12.85
N PHE A 77 2.50 11.51 12.93
CA PHE A 77 2.10 10.35 13.74
C PHE A 77 2.10 10.63 15.23
N ALA A 78 3.01 11.48 15.75
CA ALA A 78 2.97 11.96 17.13
C ALA A 78 1.70 12.76 17.42
N LYS A 79 1.25 13.62 16.49
CA LYS A 79 -0.03 14.34 16.57
C LYS A 79 -1.22 13.39 16.57
N LEU A 80 -1.24 12.37 15.69
CA LEU A 80 -2.28 11.34 15.66
C LEU A 80 -2.38 10.59 17.00
N ALA A 81 -1.23 10.21 17.56
CA ALA A 81 -1.18 9.54 18.86
C ALA A 81 -1.67 10.45 20.00
N LYS A 82 -1.22 11.72 20.01
CA LYS A 82 -1.65 12.72 21.01
C LYS A 82 -3.15 13.04 20.93
N ALA A 83 -3.71 13.06 19.70
CA ALA A 83 -5.14 13.25 19.50
C ALA A 83 -5.97 12.01 19.93
N GLY A 84 -5.32 10.86 20.17
CA GLY A 84 -5.97 9.59 20.46
C GLY A 84 -6.61 8.94 19.24
N ASN A 85 -6.21 9.33 18.03
CA ASN A 85 -6.72 8.78 16.77
C ASN A 85 -5.99 7.50 16.38
N LEU A 86 -4.68 7.40 16.70
CA LEU A 86 -3.86 6.23 16.44
C LEU A 86 -4.12 5.13 17.46
N VAL A 87 -4.47 3.94 16.99
CA VAL A 87 -4.63 2.75 17.82
C VAL A 87 -3.25 2.10 18.01
N PRO A 88 -2.81 1.78 19.23
CA PRO A 88 -1.46 1.24 19.49
C PRO A 88 -1.36 -0.26 19.19
N VAL A 89 -1.85 -0.68 18.03
CA VAL A 89 -1.79 -2.06 17.54
C VAL A 89 -1.44 -2.08 16.04
N ILE A 90 -0.80 -3.13 15.60
CA ILE A 90 -0.57 -3.36 14.19
C ILE A 90 -1.90 -3.70 13.53
N GLY A 91 -2.29 -2.89 12.53
CA GLY A 91 -3.49 -3.11 11.75
C GLY A 91 -3.33 -4.25 10.74
N ASP A 92 -4.40 -4.99 10.53
CA ASP A 92 -4.50 -6.06 9.55
C ASP A 92 -5.94 -6.20 9.02
N GLN A 93 -6.13 -7.07 8.03
CA GLN A 93 -7.45 -7.31 7.44
C GLN A 93 -8.50 -7.73 8.47
N SER A 94 -8.14 -8.59 9.44
CA SER A 94 -9.09 -9.10 10.44
C SER A 94 -9.58 -8.00 11.37
N LYS A 95 -8.65 -7.16 11.87
CA LYS A 95 -8.97 -6.02 12.74
C LYS A 95 -9.76 -4.95 12.00
N LEU A 96 -9.42 -4.70 10.71
CA LEU A 96 -10.18 -3.82 9.84
C LEU A 96 -11.63 -4.32 9.68
N ALA A 97 -11.80 -5.62 9.37
CA ALA A 97 -13.11 -6.22 9.19
C ALA A 97 -13.97 -6.19 10.48
N LYS A 98 -13.37 -6.45 11.63
CA LYS A 98 -14.05 -6.41 12.94
C LYS A 98 -14.33 -4.99 13.45
N GLY A 99 -13.76 -3.96 12.82
CA GLY A 99 -13.87 -2.58 13.25
C GLY A 99 -12.99 -2.22 14.45
N GLU A 100 -12.01 -3.04 14.78
CA GLU A 100 -11.02 -2.76 15.82
C GLU A 100 -10.04 -1.67 15.36
N THR A 101 -9.69 -1.66 14.08
CA THR A 101 -8.89 -0.65 13.41
C THR A 101 -9.59 -0.23 12.11
N PRO A 102 -10.71 0.53 12.21
CA PRO A 102 -11.60 0.75 11.08
C PRO A 102 -11.02 1.62 9.96
N ILE A 103 -9.88 2.27 10.19
CA ILE A 103 -9.08 2.96 9.17
C ILE A 103 -7.67 2.37 9.20
N LEU A 104 -7.28 1.73 8.12
CA LEU A 104 -5.97 1.12 7.98
C LEU A 104 -5.14 1.85 6.90
N ILE A 105 -3.99 2.40 7.30
CA ILE A 105 -3.01 2.96 6.36
C ILE A 105 -2.22 1.78 5.78
N THR A 106 -2.39 1.54 4.48
CA THR A 106 -1.83 0.37 3.78
C THR A 106 -1.68 0.64 2.28
N TRP A 107 -1.06 -0.29 1.55
CA TRP A 107 -1.01 -0.23 0.10
C TRP A 107 -2.40 -0.42 -0.52
N ASP A 108 -2.66 0.27 -1.62
CA ASP A 108 -3.91 0.20 -2.38
C ASP A 108 -4.25 -1.21 -2.84
N TYR A 109 -3.27 -1.96 -3.37
CA TYR A 109 -3.50 -3.34 -3.81
C TYR A 109 -3.90 -4.27 -2.65
N LEU A 110 -3.39 -4.04 -1.43
CA LEU A 110 -3.83 -4.79 -0.24
C LEU A 110 -5.26 -4.39 0.15
N ALA A 111 -5.55 -3.09 0.18
CA ALA A 111 -6.88 -2.57 0.50
C ALA A 111 -7.95 -3.07 -0.48
N LEU A 112 -7.65 -3.08 -1.79
CA LEU A 112 -8.52 -3.62 -2.84
C LEU A 112 -8.69 -5.13 -2.68
N GLY A 113 -7.62 -5.87 -2.37
CA GLY A 113 -7.68 -7.29 -2.05
C GLY A 113 -8.57 -7.58 -0.83
N TYR A 114 -8.50 -6.77 0.22
CA TYR A 114 -9.39 -6.91 1.39
C TYR A 114 -10.85 -6.66 1.01
N LYS A 115 -11.11 -5.64 0.20
CA LYS A 115 -12.46 -5.36 -0.33
C LYS A 115 -13.04 -6.57 -1.08
N ASP A 116 -12.24 -7.20 -1.94
CA ASP A 116 -12.65 -8.40 -2.70
C ASP A 116 -12.93 -9.60 -1.78
N ILE A 117 -12.06 -9.85 -0.81
CA ILE A 117 -12.20 -10.98 0.13
C ILE A 117 -13.43 -10.81 1.00
N LEU A 118 -13.69 -9.60 1.49
CA LEU A 118 -14.80 -9.30 2.39
C LEU A 118 -16.14 -9.18 1.68
N LYS A 119 -16.18 -9.04 0.35
CA LYS A 119 -17.39 -9.05 -0.49
C LYS A 119 -18.50 -8.13 0.01
N GLY A 120 -18.12 -6.95 0.52
CA GLY A 120 -19.08 -5.97 1.06
C GLY A 120 -19.55 -6.22 2.50
N ASN A 121 -18.99 -7.21 3.20
CA ASN A 121 -19.32 -7.49 4.61
C ASN A 121 -18.05 -7.63 5.49
N PRO A 122 -17.58 -6.51 6.09
CA PRO A 122 -18.06 -5.14 5.91
C PRO A 122 -17.72 -4.54 4.55
N GLU A 123 -18.42 -3.49 4.18
CA GLU A 123 -18.04 -2.66 3.02
C GLU A 123 -16.74 -1.92 3.31
N ILE A 124 -15.75 -2.09 2.42
CA ILE A 124 -14.47 -1.39 2.49
C ILE A 124 -14.41 -0.34 1.39
N GLU A 125 -14.20 0.91 1.80
CA GLU A 125 -13.85 2.00 0.90
C GLU A 125 -12.33 2.15 0.86
N VAL A 126 -11.78 2.28 -0.35
CA VAL A 126 -10.34 2.51 -0.55
C VAL A 126 -10.15 3.94 -1.01
N VAL A 127 -9.44 4.72 -0.22
CA VAL A 127 -9.20 6.15 -0.48
C VAL A 127 -7.72 6.38 -0.77
N ILE A 128 -7.42 6.96 -1.92
CA ILE A 128 -6.08 7.46 -2.25
C ILE A 128 -6.02 8.93 -1.79
N PRO A 129 -5.09 9.31 -0.89
CA PRO A 129 -4.95 10.68 -0.42
C PRO A 129 -4.66 11.65 -1.56
N LYS A 130 -5.27 12.86 -1.52
CA LYS A 130 -5.21 13.81 -2.64
C LYS A 130 -4.00 14.74 -2.57
N SER A 131 -3.55 15.13 -1.36
CA SER A 131 -2.45 16.08 -1.18
C SER A 131 -1.11 15.52 -1.64
N PHE A 132 -0.92 14.22 -1.47
CA PHE A 132 0.28 13.53 -1.90
C PHE A 132 0.03 12.03 -2.14
N VAL A 133 0.29 11.58 -3.35
CA VAL A 133 0.25 10.16 -3.72
C VAL A 133 1.67 9.60 -3.60
N PHE A 134 1.89 8.74 -2.62
CA PHE A 134 3.18 8.07 -2.41
C PHE A 134 3.17 6.68 -3.03
N GLY A 135 4.02 6.47 -4.04
CA GLY A 135 4.25 5.17 -4.68
C GLY A 135 5.49 4.49 -4.12
N GLY A 136 5.36 3.24 -3.72
CA GLY A 136 6.47 2.38 -3.31
C GLY A 136 6.74 1.31 -4.35
N VAL A 137 7.95 1.30 -4.90
CA VAL A 137 8.36 0.35 -5.93
C VAL A 137 9.08 -0.83 -5.30
N TYR A 138 8.70 -2.03 -5.72
CA TYR A 138 9.41 -3.25 -5.36
C TYR A 138 10.45 -3.59 -6.42
N ILE A 139 11.58 -4.11 -5.96
CA ILE A 139 12.72 -4.46 -6.81
C ILE A 139 13.08 -5.92 -6.66
N GLN A 140 13.58 -6.51 -7.72
CA GLN A 140 14.14 -7.86 -7.76
C GLN A 140 15.66 -7.80 -7.97
N ALA A 141 16.37 -8.61 -7.21
CA ALA A 141 17.81 -8.79 -7.36
C ALA A 141 18.20 -10.23 -7.07
N ILE A 142 19.22 -10.73 -7.77
CA ILE A 142 19.77 -12.06 -7.49
C ILE A 142 20.95 -11.92 -6.51
N ASN A 143 20.86 -12.61 -5.38
CA ASN A 143 21.92 -12.63 -4.41
C ASN A 143 23.19 -13.26 -5.03
N LYS A 144 24.34 -12.58 -4.90
CA LYS A 144 25.63 -13.06 -5.38
C LYS A 144 25.99 -14.46 -4.86
N PHE A 145 25.56 -14.78 -3.65
CA PHE A 145 25.81 -16.07 -2.99
C PHE A 145 24.66 -17.07 -3.16
N SER A 146 23.76 -16.81 -4.14
CA SER A 146 22.66 -17.75 -4.43
C SER A 146 23.22 -19.14 -4.75
N PRO A 147 22.76 -20.21 -4.08
CA PRO A 147 23.19 -21.58 -4.39
C PRO A 147 22.62 -22.07 -5.74
N ARG A 148 21.65 -21.37 -6.30
CA ARG A 148 20.96 -21.74 -7.56
C ARG A 148 20.72 -20.52 -8.45
N PRO A 149 21.80 -19.86 -8.95
CA PRO A 149 21.66 -18.58 -9.67
C PRO A 149 20.84 -18.71 -10.98
N ASN A 150 20.93 -19.85 -11.67
CA ASN A 150 20.18 -20.07 -12.91
C ASN A 150 18.69 -20.24 -12.66
N ALA A 151 18.28 -20.89 -11.56
CA ALA A 151 16.87 -20.96 -11.17
C ALA A 151 16.35 -19.58 -10.77
N ALA A 152 17.14 -18.76 -10.07
CA ALA A 152 16.79 -17.40 -9.75
C ALA A 152 16.61 -16.52 -11.00
N LYS A 153 17.47 -16.67 -12.01
CA LYS A 153 17.34 -15.99 -13.31
C LYS A 153 16.06 -16.41 -14.03
N LEU A 154 15.79 -17.71 -14.10
CA LEU A 154 14.56 -18.22 -14.72
C LEU A 154 13.30 -17.70 -14.03
N TRP A 155 13.33 -17.61 -12.69
CA TRP A 155 12.24 -17.01 -11.92
C TRP A 155 12.06 -15.52 -12.25
N MET A 156 13.16 -14.77 -12.37
CA MET A 156 13.08 -13.35 -12.78
C MET A 156 12.51 -13.21 -14.20
N GLU A 157 12.95 -14.03 -15.17
CA GLU A 157 12.40 -14.04 -16.53
C GLU A 157 10.88 -14.27 -16.51
N PHE A 158 10.40 -15.21 -15.68
CA PHE A 158 8.97 -15.44 -15.50
C PHE A 158 8.26 -14.22 -14.93
N LEU A 159 8.79 -13.59 -13.87
CA LEU A 159 8.18 -12.40 -13.26
C LEU A 159 8.04 -11.24 -14.25
N TYR A 160 8.99 -11.09 -15.18
CA TYR A 160 8.96 -10.06 -16.22
C TYR A 160 8.28 -10.51 -17.52
N SER A 161 7.82 -11.74 -17.62
CA SER A 161 6.96 -12.19 -18.72
C SER A 161 5.59 -11.50 -18.69
N ASP A 162 4.84 -11.56 -19.79
CA ASP A 162 3.47 -11.04 -19.81
C ASP A 162 2.61 -11.74 -18.74
N GLU A 163 2.73 -13.06 -18.64
CA GLU A 163 2.02 -13.85 -17.63
C GLU A 163 2.34 -13.38 -16.21
N GLY A 164 3.62 -13.27 -15.86
CA GLY A 164 4.06 -12.82 -14.54
C GLY A 164 3.55 -11.42 -14.20
N GLN A 165 3.66 -10.48 -15.14
CA GLN A 165 3.20 -9.10 -14.94
C GLN A 165 1.67 -8.99 -14.83
N LEU A 166 0.92 -9.83 -15.56
CA LEU A 166 -0.54 -9.90 -15.44
C LEU A 166 -0.98 -10.51 -14.10
N LEU A 167 -0.16 -11.34 -13.43
CA LEU A 167 -0.45 -11.83 -12.08
C LEU A 167 -0.40 -10.68 -11.06
N TRP A 168 0.53 -9.73 -11.19
CA TRP A 168 0.54 -8.52 -10.35
C TRP A 168 -0.74 -7.72 -10.54
N LEU A 169 -1.12 -7.47 -11.80
CA LEU A 169 -2.36 -6.75 -12.11
C LEU A 169 -3.60 -7.48 -11.57
N LYS A 170 -3.65 -8.81 -11.66
CA LYS A 170 -4.73 -9.62 -11.07
C LYS A 170 -4.85 -9.40 -9.56
N GLY A 171 -3.73 -9.24 -8.87
CA GLY A 171 -3.64 -8.92 -7.44
C GLY A 171 -3.73 -7.42 -7.12
N TYR A 172 -4.15 -6.57 -8.07
CA TYR A 172 -4.22 -5.10 -7.96
C TYR A 172 -2.86 -4.38 -7.84
N GLY A 173 -1.73 -5.09 -7.87
CA GLY A 173 -0.41 -4.48 -7.97
C GLY A 173 -0.24 -3.83 -9.33
N HIS A 174 0.51 -2.73 -9.38
CA HIS A 174 0.79 -2.01 -10.63
C HIS A 174 2.04 -2.60 -11.29
N PRO A 175 1.90 -3.41 -12.38
CA PRO A 175 3.06 -4.03 -13.02
C PRO A 175 3.96 -2.97 -13.65
N ILE A 176 5.28 -3.14 -13.56
CA ILE A 176 6.23 -2.17 -14.13
C ILE A 176 6.15 -2.12 -15.67
N ARG A 177 5.68 -3.19 -16.31
CA ARG A 177 5.48 -3.25 -17.76
C ARG A 177 4.07 -2.87 -18.22
N TYR A 178 3.28 -2.18 -17.37
CA TYR A 178 1.88 -1.84 -17.68
C TYR A 178 1.72 -1.15 -19.04
N ASP A 179 2.51 -0.12 -19.31
CA ASP A 179 2.44 0.64 -20.57
C ASP A 179 2.77 -0.22 -21.79
N ASP A 180 3.72 -1.14 -21.68
CA ASP A 180 4.06 -2.10 -22.73
C ASP A 180 2.91 -3.08 -22.97
N LEU A 181 2.32 -3.62 -21.91
CA LEU A 181 1.17 -4.53 -22.00
C LEU A 181 -0.04 -3.86 -22.64
N VAL A 182 -0.30 -2.60 -22.31
CA VAL A 182 -1.37 -1.78 -22.92
C VAL A 182 -1.10 -1.57 -24.41
N LYS A 183 0.11 -1.12 -24.77
CA LYS A 183 0.49 -0.87 -26.18
C LYS A 183 0.34 -2.10 -27.06
N ARG A 184 0.64 -3.27 -26.52
CA ARG A 184 0.51 -4.56 -27.24
C ARG A 184 -0.88 -5.18 -27.14
N ASN A 185 -1.82 -4.54 -26.43
CA ASN A 185 -3.20 -5.00 -26.23
C ASN A 185 -3.28 -6.44 -25.68
N VAL A 186 -2.41 -6.80 -24.72
CA VAL A 186 -2.36 -8.14 -24.13
C VAL A 186 -3.05 -8.24 -22.76
N ILE A 187 -3.57 -7.12 -22.23
CA ILE A 187 -4.30 -7.10 -20.95
C ILE A 187 -5.72 -7.64 -21.20
N PRO A 188 -6.13 -8.73 -20.53
CA PRO A 188 -7.50 -9.23 -20.59
C PRO A 188 -8.53 -8.18 -20.15
N ALA A 189 -9.70 -8.15 -20.78
CA ALA A 189 -10.72 -7.12 -20.56
C ALA A 189 -11.26 -7.07 -19.11
N ASP A 190 -11.23 -8.17 -18.40
CA ASP A 190 -11.57 -8.27 -16.97
C ASP A 190 -10.51 -7.64 -16.06
N LEU A 191 -9.23 -7.77 -16.44
CA LEU A 191 -8.12 -7.14 -15.71
C LEU A 191 -7.96 -5.65 -16.04
N ALA A 192 -8.33 -5.23 -17.24
CA ALA A 192 -8.28 -3.81 -17.63
C ALA A 192 -9.27 -2.91 -16.85
N LYS A 193 -10.17 -3.52 -16.06
CA LYS A 193 -11.13 -2.82 -15.19
C LYS A 193 -10.63 -2.68 -13.74
N LYS A 194 -9.49 -3.24 -13.44
CA LYS A 194 -8.87 -3.18 -12.11
C LYS A 194 -7.91 -2.01 -12.00
#